data_2a5c10b42f49df855d90d6fd4fa53ce2
#
_entry.id   2a5c10b42f49df855d90d6fd4fa53ce2
#
_cell.length_a   1.000
_cell.length_b   1.000
_cell.length_c   1.000
_cell.angle_alpha   90.00
_cell.angle_beta   90.00
_cell.angle_gamma   90.00
#
_symmetry.space_group_name_H-M   'P 1'
#
loop_
_entity.id
_entity.type
_entity.pdbx_description
1 polymer ?
#
loop_
_entity_poly.entity_id
_entity_poly.type
_entity_poly.pdbx_seq_one_letter_code
_entity_poly.pdbx_strand_id
1 'polypeptide(L)'
;MLLGAAAVVAIGWIAYRNDRPRVDPGSAASANHADGGVRSEELITHVRLLPTPEELIPPRDCAAPRPWVVPDRDRASTLSLLNLTLRDPAVVASMEPFISCGAGPGCTIRPPFDLIESLSAPARSRLYSVLGRVDTNPQAEDAFRRPVAAGPFSSVVGLPAEARPLIDRLTWPQGGVPTFSDVSVVCSRLPTPESRRAFVRAMLTRRTTDVSLNIEAPGAIDRIVAGFPDEAQPAIRAQLAAARGAGDSTIALTALMPEWARLHAGTFPTASEAWTNCFWTALRFIDPQPSAPVPDAEVWGAMVEREFVRVREDYRFGDILVLRDAHGRRTHAATWLLAGYLYTKDGMGSLMPWRVASLDDLLNGFPTTATMEFWRRRPAS
;
A
#
# COMPACT_ATOMS: atom_id res chain seq x y z
N MET A 1 53.07 12.19 -28.75
CA MET A 1 52.32 11.01 -29.19
C MET A 1 51.88 10.26 -27.91
N LEU A 2 50.68 10.46 -27.47
CA LEU A 2 50.07 9.65 -26.42
C LEU A 2 48.58 9.50 -26.81
N LEU A 3 48.22 8.30 -27.20
CA LEU A 3 46.90 7.88 -27.60
C LEU A 3 46.04 7.75 -26.32
N GLY A 4 45.02 8.59 -26.17
CA GLY A 4 44.01 8.45 -25.17
C GLY A 4 42.96 7.42 -25.57
N ALA A 5 42.85 6.32 -24.84
CA ALA A 5 41.81 5.33 -25.00
C ALA A 5 40.50 5.87 -24.44
N ALA A 6 39.51 6.10 -25.30
CA ALA A 6 38.15 6.38 -24.92
C ALA A 6 37.48 5.07 -24.49
N ALA A 7 37.26 4.91 -23.19
CA ALA A 7 36.45 3.83 -22.64
C ALA A 7 34.97 4.12 -22.93
N VAL A 8 34.42 3.41 -23.92
CA VAL A 8 32.98 3.36 -24.18
C VAL A 8 32.36 2.51 -23.08
N VAL A 9 31.78 3.14 -22.06
CA VAL A 9 30.93 2.46 -21.08
C VAL A 9 29.61 2.17 -21.78
N ALA A 10 29.47 0.95 -22.27
CA ALA A 10 28.20 0.41 -22.72
C ALA A 10 27.28 0.26 -21.50
N ILE A 11 26.42 1.25 -21.26
CA ILE A 11 25.32 1.14 -20.30
C ILE A 11 24.31 0.18 -20.92
N GLY A 12 24.35 -1.09 -20.43
CA GLY A 12 23.38 -2.11 -20.79
C GLY A 12 21.98 -1.68 -20.34
N TRP A 13 21.20 -1.19 -21.27
CA TRP A 13 19.79 -0.98 -21.13
C TRP A 13 19.11 -2.36 -21.05
N ILE A 14 18.79 -2.80 -19.83
CA ILE A 14 17.80 -3.87 -19.66
C ILE A 14 16.46 -3.23 -20.07
N ALA A 15 16.04 -3.52 -21.30
CA ALA A 15 14.67 -3.30 -21.72
C ALA A 15 13.79 -4.07 -20.73
N TYR A 16 13.11 -3.35 -19.85
CA TYR A 16 12.14 -3.92 -18.94
C TYR A 16 10.97 -4.38 -19.81
N ARG A 17 11.06 -5.62 -20.28
CA ARG A 17 9.90 -6.31 -20.82
C ARG A 17 8.88 -6.35 -19.71
N ASN A 18 7.67 -5.94 -20.02
CA ASN A 18 6.47 -6.04 -19.19
C ASN A 18 6.01 -7.51 -18.99
N ASP A 19 6.94 -8.45 -18.91
CA ASP A 19 6.67 -9.81 -18.46
C ASP A 19 6.58 -9.74 -16.94
N ARG A 20 5.41 -9.40 -16.45
CA ARG A 20 5.07 -9.60 -15.06
C ARG A 20 5.20 -11.09 -14.77
N PRO A 21 5.94 -11.50 -13.74
CA PRO A 21 5.55 -12.66 -13.01
C PRO A 21 4.18 -12.30 -12.40
N ARG A 22 3.10 -12.74 -13.03
CA ARG A 22 1.81 -12.80 -12.37
C ARG A 22 2.05 -13.62 -11.11
N VAL A 23 1.78 -13.05 -9.92
CA VAL A 23 1.39 -13.90 -8.79
C VAL A 23 0.29 -14.75 -9.37
N ASP A 24 0.53 -16.04 -9.48
CA ASP A 24 -0.41 -16.97 -10.09
C ASP A 24 -1.74 -16.79 -9.32
N PRO A 25 -2.84 -16.34 -9.96
CA PRO A 25 -4.11 -16.22 -9.25
C PRO A 25 -4.57 -17.56 -8.68
N GLY A 26 -4.04 -18.69 -9.17
CA GLY A 26 -4.15 -20.00 -8.56
C GLY A 26 -3.56 -20.08 -7.15
N SER A 27 -2.51 -19.31 -6.84
CA SER A 27 -1.94 -19.22 -5.49
C SER A 27 -2.87 -18.45 -4.51
N ALA A 28 -3.55 -17.41 -4.97
CA ALA A 28 -4.52 -16.67 -4.15
C ALA A 28 -5.84 -17.45 -4.00
N ALA A 29 -6.29 -18.14 -5.05
CA ALA A 29 -7.45 -19.03 -4.98
C ALA A 29 -7.15 -20.29 -4.13
N SER A 30 -5.88 -20.76 -4.12
CA SER A 30 -5.44 -21.86 -3.26
C SER A 30 -5.38 -21.45 -1.77
N ALA A 31 -5.13 -20.16 -1.46
CA ALA A 31 -5.18 -19.66 -0.09
C ALA A 31 -6.59 -19.78 0.52
N ASN A 32 -7.65 -19.67 -0.30
CA ASN A 32 -9.02 -19.87 0.17
C ASN A 32 -9.37 -21.32 0.53
N HIS A 33 -8.57 -22.31 0.13
CA HIS A 33 -8.80 -23.73 0.45
C HIS A 33 -7.98 -24.24 1.66
N ALA A 34 -6.99 -23.46 2.11
CA ALA A 34 -6.09 -23.89 3.18
C ALA A 34 -6.47 -23.35 4.57
N ASP A 35 -7.56 -22.59 4.62
CA ASP A 35 -7.98 -21.89 5.84
C ASP A 35 -8.93 -22.78 6.65
N GLY A 36 -8.45 -23.51 7.65
CA GLY A 36 -9.20 -24.19 8.75
C GLY A 36 -10.69 -24.55 8.53
N GLY A 37 -11.22 -24.35 7.35
CA GLY A 37 -12.57 -24.69 6.93
C GLY A 37 -13.66 -23.64 7.23
N VAL A 38 -13.31 -22.37 7.58
CA VAL A 38 -14.30 -21.29 7.64
C VAL A 38 -14.90 -21.06 6.26
N ARG A 39 -16.22 -21.20 6.14
CA ARG A 39 -16.93 -21.08 4.87
C ARG A 39 -17.28 -19.61 4.60
N SER A 40 -17.36 -19.24 3.32
CA SER A 40 -17.76 -17.89 2.92
C SER A 40 -19.14 -17.48 3.48
N GLU A 41 -20.06 -18.41 3.65
CA GLU A 41 -21.38 -18.23 4.27
C GLU A 41 -21.34 -17.94 5.78
N GLU A 42 -20.20 -18.20 6.42
CA GLU A 42 -19.97 -17.90 7.83
C GLU A 42 -19.35 -16.51 8.04
N LEU A 43 -19.07 -15.81 6.95
CA LEU A 43 -18.47 -14.47 6.98
C LEU A 43 -19.52 -13.42 6.59
N ILE A 44 -19.68 -12.45 7.44
CA ILE A 44 -20.44 -11.23 7.14
C ILE A 44 -19.42 -10.09 7.09
N THR A 45 -19.28 -9.47 5.92
CA THR A 45 -18.25 -8.45 5.70
C THR A 45 -18.87 -7.12 5.32
N HIS A 46 -18.35 -6.06 5.90
CA HIS A 46 -18.73 -4.69 5.58
C HIS A 46 -17.49 -3.81 5.41
N VAL A 47 -17.38 -3.18 4.24
CA VAL A 47 -16.29 -2.22 4.01
C VAL A 47 -16.66 -0.89 4.64
N ARG A 48 -15.83 -0.44 5.60
CA ARG A 48 -15.98 0.84 6.26
C ARG A 48 -14.90 1.81 5.80
N LEU A 49 -15.29 3.05 5.54
CA LEU A 49 -14.36 4.12 5.26
C LEU A 49 -13.78 4.68 6.57
N LEU A 50 -12.49 4.93 6.56
CA LEU A 50 -11.76 5.58 7.64
C LEU A 50 -11.38 6.98 7.14
N PRO A 51 -12.22 8.00 7.40
CA PRO A 51 -11.88 9.37 7.04
C PRO A 51 -10.68 9.82 7.87
N THR A 52 -9.71 10.43 7.20
CA THR A 52 -8.53 10.97 7.88
C THR A 52 -8.96 12.04 8.89
N PRO A 53 -8.51 11.95 10.15
CA PRO A 53 -8.74 12.97 11.16
C PRO A 53 -8.27 14.35 10.68
N GLU A 54 -9.00 15.39 11.05
CA GLU A 54 -8.77 16.76 10.56
C GLU A 54 -7.35 17.27 10.86
N GLU A 55 -6.87 16.96 12.05
CA GLU A 55 -5.54 17.34 12.53
C GLU A 55 -4.39 16.67 11.78
N LEU A 56 -4.67 15.54 11.11
CA LEU A 56 -3.69 14.81 10.30
C LEU A 56 -3.68 15.23 8.84
N ILE A 57 -4.63 16.05 8.40
CA ILE A 57 -4.66 16.52 7.01
C ILE A 57 -3.52 17.54 6.81
N PRO A 58 -2.47 17.18 6.05
CA PRO A 58 -1.34 18.09 5.88
C PRO A 58 -1.78 19.33 5.11
N PRO A 59 -1.29 20.52 5.49
CA PRO A 59 -1.45 21.70 4.68
C PRO A 59 -0.81 21.44 3.30
N ARG A 60 -1.54 21.74 2.24
CA ARG A 60 -1.04 21.59 0.87
C ARG A 60 -0.84 22.95 0.25
N ASP A 61 0.36 23.20 -0.27
CA ASP A 61 0.58 24.34 -1.15
C ASP A 61 -0.07 24.04 -2.50
N CYS A 62 -1.14 24.79 -2.79
CA CYS A 62 -1.86 24.68 -4.04
C CYS A 62 -1.50 25.81 -5.01
N ALA A 63 -0.56 26.71 -4.64
CA ALA A 63 -0.18 27.85 -5.45
C ALA A 63 0.76 27.48 -6.60
N ALA A 64 1.59 26.46 -6.40
CA ALA A 64 2.57 26.02 -7.39
C ALA A 64 2.65 24.50 -7.46
N PRO A 65 3.00 23.94 -8.64
CA PRO A 65 3.31 22.53 -8.76
C PRO A 65 4.51 22.15 -7.91
N ARG A 66 4.47 20.98 -7.31
CA ARG A 66 5.65 20.44 -6.63
C ARG A 66 6.76 20.15 -7.65
N PRO A 67 8.03 20.45 -7.31
CA PRO A 67 9.15 20.18 -8.19
C PRO A 67 9.35 18.68 -8.39
N TRP A 68 9.80 18.29 -9.59
CA TRP A 68 10.27 16.95 -9.91
C TRP A 68 11.79 16.93 -9.82
N VAL A 69 12.34 16.10 -8.97
CA VAL A 69 13.79 15.93 -8.81
C VAL A 69 14.29 14.83 -9.75
N VAL A 70 15.34 15.09 -10.48
CA VAL A 70 16.04 14.13 -11.34
C VAL A 70 17.49 14.06 -10.83
N PRO A 71 17.79 13.16 -9.90
CA PRO A 71 19.10 13.07 -9.27
C PRO A 71 20.16 12.60 -10.28
N ASP A 72 21.41 12.92 -9.99
CA ASP A 72 22.60 12.43 -10.70
C ASP A 72 22.60 12.68 -12.22
N ARG A 73 21.88 13.69 -12.72
CA ARG A 73 21.79 14.05 -14.12
C ARG A 73 22.06 15.53 -14.34
N ASP A 74 22.83 15.81 -15.38
CA ASP A 74 22.94 17.16 -15.94
C ASP A 74 21.72 17.51 -16.81
N ARG A 75 21.70 18.75 -17.33
CA ARG A 75 20.61 19.23 -18.19
C ARG A 75 20.43 18.39 -19.45
N ALA A 76 21.53 18.01 -20.12
CA ALA A 76 21.47 17.25 -21.37
C ALA A 76 20.89 15.85 -21.13
N SER A 77 21.34 15.17 -20.07
CA SER A 77 20.83 13.86 -19.66
C SER A 77 19.38 13.92 -19.20
N THR A 78 18.97 15.02 -18.56
CA THR A 78 17.57 15.26 -18.16
C THR A 78 16.67 15.45 -19.39
N LEU A 79 17.09 16.24 -20.37
CA LEU A 79 16.39 16.40 -21.66
C LEU A 79 16.28 15.07 -22.41
N SER A 80 17.36 14.28 -22.44
CA SER A 80 17.34 12.93 -23.02
C SER A 80 16.33 12.02 -22.34
N LEU A 81 16.24 12.06 -21.00
CA LEU A 81 15.24 11.33 -20.24
C LEU A 81 13.81 11.74 -20.62
N LEU A 82 13.55 13.06 -20.71
CA LEU A 82 12.24 13.58 -21.12
C LEU A 82 11.88 13.14 -22.55
N ASN A 83 12.81 13.19 -23.48
CA ASN A 83 12.59 12.72 -24.86
C ASN A 83 12.25 11.24 -24.91
N LEU A 84 12.96 10.40 -24.17
CA LEU A 84 12.71 8.95 -24.10
C LEU A 84 11.34 8.62 -23.50
N THR A 85 10.90 9.37 -22.49
CA THR A 85 9.67 9.10 -21.75
C THR A 85 8.45 9.74 -22.39
N LEU A 86 8.51 10.99 -22.80
CA LEU A 86 7.38 11.72 -23.37
C LEU A 86 7.14 11.34 -24.84
N ARG A 87 8.21 11.12 -25.61
CA ARG A 87 8.18 10.80 -27.05
C ARG A 87 7.44 11.85 -27.89
N ASP A 88 7.45 13.10 -27.40
CA ASP A 88 6.85 14.26 -28.05
C ASP A 88 7.83 15.43 -27.91
N PRO A 89 8.57 15.77 -28.98
CA PRO A 89 9.56 16.85 -28.95
C PRO A 89 8.95 18.22 -28.61
N ALA A 90 7.70 18.48 -28.99
CA ALA A 90 7.04 19.76 -28.69
C ALA A 90 6.76 19.89 -27.19
N VAL A 91 6.30 18.82 -26.55
CA VAL A 91 6.11 18.78 -25.10
C VAL A 91 7.45 18.91 -24.38
N VAL A 92 8.51 18.24 -24.84
CA VAL A 92 9.85 18.35 -24.23
C VAL A 92 10.38 19.80 -24.35
N ALA A 93 10.25 20.42 -25.53
CA ALA A 93 10.64 21.81 -25.72
C ALA A 93 9.86 22.76 -24.81
N SER A 94 8.58 22.49 -24.58
CA SER A 94 7.74 23.26 -23.62
C SER A 94 8.16 23.07 -22.17
N MET A 95 8.79 21.94 -21.82
CA MET A 95 9.30 21.67 -20.46
C MET A 95 10.68 22.26 -20.20
N GLU A 96 11.47 22.42 -21.23
CA GLU A 96 12.87 22.82 -21.14
C GLU A 96 13.12 24.10 -20.33
N PRO A 97 12.31 25.19 -20.48
CA PRO A 97 12.47 26.43 -19.69
C PRO A 97 12.34 26.23 -18.18
N PHE A 98 11.68 25.16 -17.76
CA PHE A 98 11.40 24.86 -16.35
C PHE A 98 12.41 23.90 -15.70
N ILE A 99 13.49 23.55 -16.44
CA ILE A 99 14.59 22.72 -15.92
C ILE A 99 15.64 23.63 -15.32
N SER A 100 15.94 23.45 -14.05
CA SER A 100 17.02 24.10 -13.32
C SER A 100 17.99 23.06 -12.78
N CYS A 101 19.27 23.17 -13.14
CA CYS A 101 20.34 22.30 -12.65
C CYS A 101 21.33 23.16 -11.85
N GLY A 102 21.62 22.76 -10.60
CA GLY A 102 22.59 23.44 -9.76
C GLY A 102 24.04 23.07 -10.07
N ALA A 103 24.97 23.57 -9.26
CA ALA A 103 26.38 23.20 -9.33
C ALA A 103 26.65 21.75 -8.87
N GLY A 104 25.72 21.14 -8.15
CA GLY A 104 25.76 19.74 -7.74
C GLY A 104 25.11 18.79 -8.73
N PRO A 105 25.24 17.47 -8.52
CA PRO A 105 24.61 16.48 -9.39
C PRO A 105 23.09 16.51 -9.22
N GLY A 106 22.36 16.70 -10.33
CA GLY A 106 20.91 16.63 -10.37
C GLY A 106 20.24 17.89 -10.91
N CYS A 107 19.06 17.68 -11.44
CA CYS A 107 18.20 18.75 -11.96
C CYS A 107 16.83 18.71 -11.27
N THR A 108 16.18 19.87 -11.27
CA THR A 108 14.79 20.04 -10.80
C THR A 108 13.97 20.56 -11.97
N ILE A 109 12.79 19.98 -12.17
CA ILE A 109 11.82 20.42 -13.17
C ILE A 109 10.62 21.00 -12.43
N ARG A 110 10.18 22.21 -12.79
CA ARG A 110 9.00 22.89 -12.20
C ARG A 110 7.98 23.26 -13.27
N PRO A 111 7.33 22.24 -13.89
CA PRO A 111 6.40 22.52 -14.98
C PRO A 111 5.16 23.26 -14.45
N PRO A 112 4.59 24.20 -15.22
CA PRO A 112 3.34 24.85 -14.85
C PRO A 112 2.17 23.85 -14.89
N PHE A 113 1.08 24.16 -14.17
CA PHE A 113 -0.08 23.27 -14.07
C PHE A 113 -0.66 22.88 -15.44
N ASP A 114 -0.79 23.84 -16.35
CA ASP A 114 -1.36 23.60 -17.68
C ASP A 114 -0.52 22.59 -18.50
N LEU A 115 0.81 22.63 -18.34
CA LEU A 115 1.70 21.69 -18.99
C LEU A 115 1.55 20.27 -18.39
N ILE A 116 1.41 20.16 -17.06
CA ILE A 116 1.12 18.88 -16.41
C ILE A 116 -0.23 18.34 -16.90
N GLU A 117 -1.25 19.17 -16.97
CA GLU A 117 -2.59 18.79 -17.43
C GLU A 117 -2.60 18.32 -18.89
N SER A 118 -1.76 18.90 -19.74
CA SER A 118 -1.66 18.57 -21.16
C SER A 118 -1.03 17.19 -21.45
N LEU A 119 -0.33 16.60 -20.46
CA LEU A 119 0.29 15.29 -20.64
C LEU A 119 -0.79 14.21 -20.86
N SER A 120 -0.66 13.44 -21.93
CA SER A 120 -1.50 12.27 -22.16
C SER A 120 -1.25 11.20 -21.09
N ALA A 121 -2.24 10.36 -20.79
CA ALA A 121 -2.09 9.28 -19.82
C ALA A 121 -0.91 8.33 -20.13
N PRO A 122 -0.64 7.95 -21.40
CA PRO A 122 0.55 7.17 -21.74
C PRO A 122 1.87 7.90 -21.49
N ALA A 123 1.94 9.21 -21.81
CA ALA A 123 3.14 10.02 -21.56
C ALA A 123 3.39 10.16 -20.05
N ARG A 124 2.33 10.45 -19.29
CA ARG A 124 2.37 10.51 -17.82
C ARG A 124 2.81 9.18 -17.22
N SER A 125 2.26 8.06 -17.67
CA SER A 125 2.65 6.72 -17.20
C SER A 125 4.14 6.45 -17.36
N ARG A 126 4.71 6.74 -18.53
CA ARG A 126 6.15 6.53 -18.78
C ARG A 126 7.03 7.45 -17.93
N LEU A 127 6.73 8.75 -17.94
CA LEU A 127 7.50 9.74 -17.19
C LEU A 127 7.40 9.51 -15.67
N TYR A 128 6.19 9.33 -15.16
CA TYR A 128 5.95 9.17 -13.73
C TYR A 128 6.46 7.84 -13.17
N SER A 129 6.53 6.80 -13.98
CA SER A 129 7.20 5.55 -13.58
C SER A 129 8.70 5.73 -13.35
N VAL A 130 9.33 6.71 -13.98
CA VAL A 130 10.74 7.06 -13.75
C VAL A 130 10.87 8.01 -12.56
N LEU A 131 10.08 9.08 -12.55
CA LEU A 131 10.10 10.08 -11.47
C LEU A 131 9.72 9.46 -10.11
N GLY A 132 8.80 8.51 -10.09
CA GLY A 132 8.37 7.80 -8.87
C GLY A 132 9.40 6.83 -8.27
N ARG A 133 10.60 6.74 -8.85
CA ARG A 133 11.74 6.04 -8.22
C ARG A 133 12.52 6.93 -7.25
N VAL A 134 12.21 8.21 -7.21
CA VAL A 134 12.80 9.19 -6.31
C VAL A 134 11.77 9.51 -5.22
N ASP A 135 12.03 9.09 -4.01
CA ASP A 135 11.07 9.11 -2.90
C ASP A 135 10.50 10.50 -2.59
N THR A 136 11.28 11.57 -2.85
CA THR A 136 10.85 12.95 -2.63
C THR A 136 9.96 13.51 -3.74
N ASN A 137 9.79 12.81 -4.84
CA ASN A 137 8.92 13.25 -5.92
C ASN A 137 7.45 12.97 -5.61
N PRO A 138 6.52 13.86 -6.04
CA PRO A 138 5.08 13.62 -5.83
C PRO A 138 4.59 12.30 -6.43
N GLN A 139 5.23 11.80 -7.47
CA GLN A 139 4.92 10.52 -8.10
C GLN A 139 5.24 9.30 -7.22
N ALA A 140 6.07 9.48 -6.19
CA ALA A 140 6.32 8.49 -5.15
C ALA A 140 5.52 8.80 -3.88
N GLU A 141 5.69 10.00 -3.34
CA GLU A 141 5.14 10.42 -2.05
C GLU A 141 3.62 10.59 -2.07
N ASP A 142 3.06 11.19 -3.13
CA ASP A 142 1.62 11.44 -3.29
C ASP A 142 0.92 10.44 -4.22
N ALA A 143 1.52 9.28 -4.47
CA ALA A 143 0.95 8.28 -5.36
C ALA A 143 -0.24 7.55 -4.71
N PHE A 144 -1.43 7.95 -5.07
CA PHE A 144 -2.66 7.24 -4.73
C PHE A 144 -2.91 6.14 -5.76
N ARG A 145 -3.11 4.92 -5.29
CA ARG A 145 -3.41 3.76 -6.12
C ARG A 145 -4.81 3.26 -5.82
N ARG A 146 -5.56 2.88 -6.85
CA ARG A 146 -6.92 2.40 -6.68
C ARG A 146 -7.10 1.07 -7.41
N PRO A 147 -7.58 0.01 -6.75
CA PRO A 147 -7.91 -1.24 -7.41
C PRO A 147 -8.91 -0.99 -8.53
N VAL A 148 -8.74 -1.66 -9.67
CA VAL A 148 -9.67 -1.56 -10.82
C VAL A 148 -11.11 -1.88 -10.40
N ALA A 149 -11.29 -2.91 -9.57
CA ALA A 149 -12.59 -3.30 -9.02
C ALA A 149 -13.26 -2.22 -8.16
N ALA A 150 -12.49 -1.27 -7.62
CA ALA A 150 -13.03 -0.15 -6.84
C ALA A 150 -13.58 0.99 -7.72
N GLY A 151 -13.50 0.87 -9.03
CA GLY A 151 -13.96 1.88 -10.00
C GLY A 151 -12.99 3.06 -10.16
N PRO A 152 -13.37 4.10 -10.93
CA PRO A 152 -12.53 5.26 -11.18
C PRO A 152 -12.30 6.11 -9.92
N PHE A 153 -11.26 6.94 -9.93
CA PHE A 153 -10.98 7.85 -8.81
C PHE A 153 -12.12 8.86 -8.58
N SER A 154 -12.81 9.28 -9.64
CA SER A 154 -13.97 10.18 -9.54
C SER A 154 -15.13 9.62 -8.72
N SER A 155 -15.17 8.31 -8.47
CA SER A 155 -16.16 7.66 -7.61
C SER A 155 -15.77 7.65 -6.12
N VAL A 156 -14.63 8.22 -5.73
CA VAL A 156 -14.22 8.32 -4.32
C VAL A 156 -15.25 9.17 -3.56
N VAL A 157 -15.72 8.62 -2.44
CA VAL A 157 -16.71 9.30 -1.59
C VAL A 157 -16.10 10.56 -0.96
N GLY A 158 -16.86 11.65 -0.95
CA GLY A 158 -16.43 12.94 -0.38
C GLY A 158 -15.61 13.81 -1.34
N LEU A 159 -15.31 13.35 -2.56
CA LEU A 159 -14.67 14.22 -3.57
C LEU A 159 -15.59 15.36 -3.99
N PRO A 160 -15.09 16.61 -4.02
CA PRO A 160 -15.79 17.72 -4.66
C PRO A 160 -16.13 17.40 -6.12
N ALA A 161 -17.31 17.82 -6.57
CA ALA A 161 -17.77 17.53 -7.93
C ALA A 161 -16.81 18.09 -8.99
N GLU A 162 -16.25 19.27 -8.73
CA GLU A 162 -15.31 19.97 -9.61
C GLU A 162 -13.97 19.26 -9.76
N ALA A 163 -13.56 18.47 -8.75
CA ALA A 163 -12.31 17.71 -8.80
C ALA A 163 -12.41 16.46 -9.70
N ARG A 164 -13.59 15.86 -9.83
CA ARG A 164 -13.79 14.55 -10.45
C ARG A 164 -13.28 14.45 -11.90
N PRO A 165 -13.67 15.36 -12.83
CA PRO A 165 -13.20 15.25 -14.22
C PRO A 165 -11.69 15.42 -14.34
N LEU A 166 -11.12 16.26 -13.49
CA LEU A 166 -9.68 16.54 -13.51
C LEU A 166 -8.89 15.34 -12.99
N ILE A 167 -9.33 14.71 -11.91
CA ILE A 167 -8.68 13.51 -11.38
C ILE A 167 -8.70 12.38 -12.41
N ASP A 168 -9.82 12.12 -13.07
CA ASP A 168 -9.92 11.08 -14.09
C ASP A 168 -8.95 11.35 -15.27
N ARG A 169 -8.85 12.61 -15.71
CA ARG A 169 -7.91 13.04 -16.76
C ARG A 169 -6.44 12.88 -16.33
N LEU A 170 -6.13 13.13 -15.06
CA LEU A 170 -4.78 13.05 -14.49
C LEU A 170 -4.39 11.63 -14.05
N THR A 171 -5.34 10.71 -14.02
CA THR A 171 -5.09 9.30 -13.68
C THR A 171 -4.28 8.61 -14.77
N TRP A 172 -3.32 7.80 -14.36
CA TRP A 172 -2.44 7.05 -15.24
C TRP A 172 -2.22 5.61 -14.72
N PRO A 173 -1.97 4.61 -15.61
CA PRO A 173 -1.72 3.25 -15.18
C PRO A 173 -0.27 3.06 -14.71
N GLN A 174 -0.10 2.63 -13.47
CA GLN A 174 1.18 2.14 -12.95
C GLN A 174 1.10 0.64 -12.77
N GLY A 175 1.83 -0.10 -13.62
CA GLY A 175 1.72 -1.54 -13.55
C GLY A 175 0.29 -2.08 -13.78
N GLY A 176 -0.59 -1.34 -14.48
CA GLY A 176 -2.00 -1.69 -14.74
C GLY A 176 -2.95 -1.29 -13.61
N VAL A 177 -2.43 -0.70 -12.53
CA VAL A 177 -3.27 -0.14 -11.45
C VAL A 177 -3.47 1.35 -11.72
N PRO A 178 -4.72 1.85 -11.74
CA PRO A 178 -5.00 3.29 -11.80
C PRO A 178 -4.28 4.01 -10.67
N THR A 179 -3.48 5.01 -11.03
CA THR A 179 -2.66 5.80 -10.11
C THR A 179 -2.89 7.28 -10.35
N PHE A 180 -2.90 8.07 -9.30
CA PHE A 180 -3.02 9.52 -9.32
C PHE A 180 -2.00 10.13 -8.37
N SER A 181 -1.30 11.21 -8.78
CA SER A 181 -0.27 11.87 -7.96
C SER A 181 -0.25 13.40 -8.08
N ASP A 182 -1.06 13.97 -8.97
CA ASP A 182 -1.05 15.39 -9.27
C ASP A 182 -1.95 16.21 -8.32
N VAL A 183 -1.78 16.01 -7.02
CA VAL A 183 -2.61 16.62 -5.95
C VAL A 183 -2.61 18.15 -6.04
N SER A 184 -1.45 18.77 -6.24
CA SER A 184 -1.31 20.23 -6.33
C SER A 184 -2.04 20.80 -7.55
N VAL A 185 -2.10 20.08 -8.67
CA VAL A 185 -2.84 20.48 -9.88
C VAL A 185 -4.34 20.56 -9.59
N VAL A 186 -4.93 19.49 -9.04
CA VAL A 186 -6.36 19.48 -8.68
C VAL A 186 -6.66 20.54 -7.63
N CYS A 187 -5.83 20.61 -6.60
CA CYS A 187 -5.98 21.58 -5.51
C CYS A 187 -6.00 23.02 -6.03
N SER A 188 -5.15 23.37 -7.01
CA SER A 188 -5.10 24.74 -7.59
C SER A 188 -6.37 25.12 -8.34
N ARG A 189 -7.13 24.16 -8.85
CA ARG A 189 -8.38 24.39 -9.60
C ARG A 189 -9.61 24.45 -8.70
N LEU A 190 -9.49 24.10 -7.42
CA LEU A 190 -10.60 24.16 -6.49
C LEU A 190 -10.75 25.57 -5.91
N PRO A 191 -11.99 26.13 -5.93
CA PRO A 191 -12.19 27.56 -5.67
C PRO A 191 -11.97 27.97 -4.21
N THR A 192 -12.34 27.08 -3.26
CA THR A 192 -12.33 27.45 -1.85
C THR A 192 -11.36 26.58 -1.02
N PRO A 193 -10.88 27.10 0.11
CA PRO A 193 -10.07 26.30 1.05
C PRO A 193 -10.81 25.05 1.53
N GLU A 194 -12.12 25.12 1.71
CA GLU A 194 -12.97 24.01 2.16
C GLU A 194 -13.02 22.90 1.11
N SER A 195 -13.20 23.25 -0.17
CA SER A 195 -13.19 22.28 -1.28
C SER A 195 -11.82 21.63 -1.45
N ARG A 196 -10.73 22.38 -1.28
CA ARG A 196 -9.35 21.86 -1.29
C ARG A 196 -9.13 20.87 -0.15
N ARG A 197 -9.56 21.22 1.05
CA ARG A 197 -9.46 20.34 2.22
C ARG A 197 -10.31 19.09 2.06
N ALA A 198 -11.56 19.21 1.58
CA ALA A 198 -12.43 18.07 1.29
C ALA A 198 -11.80 17.14 0.26
N PHE A 199 -11.18 17.67 -0.79
CA PHE A 199 -10.46 16.89 -1.78
C PHE A 199 -9.30 16.10 -1.14
N VAL A 200 -8.42 16.75 -0.40
CA VAL A 200 -7.28 16.09 0.26
C VAL A 200 -7.76 15.03 1.24
N ARG A 201 -8.79 15.33 2.05
CA ARG A 201 -9.39 14.37 2.97
C ARG A 201 -9.93 13.14 2.23
N ALA A 202 -10.67 13.35 1.14
CA ALA A 202 -11.23 12.26 0.35
C ALA A 202 -10.12 11.35 -0.22
N MET A 203 -9.03 11.92 -0.73
CA MET A 203 -7.88 11.18 -1.25
C MET A 203 -7.13 10.40 -0.17
N LEU A 204 -7.06 10.94 1.04
CA LEU A 204 -6.39 10.31 2.20
C LEU A 204 -7.29 9.30 2.93
N THR A 205 -8.60 9.29 2.65
CA THR A 205 -9.54 8.33 3.26
C THR A 205 -9.11 6.90 2.95
N ARG A 206 -8.99 6.09 3.97
CA ARG A 206 -8.60 4.68 3.88
C ARG A 206 -9.83 3.77 4.00
N ARG A 207 -9.64 2.50 3.75
CA ARG A 207 -10.68 1.47 3.87
C ARG A 207 -10.24 0.43 4.88
N THR A 208 -11.17 -0.01 5.70
CA THR A 208 -11.04 -1.22 6.53
C THR A 208 -12.23 -2.12 6.29
N THR A 209 -12.10 -3.38 6.57
CA THR A 209 -13.19 -4.34 6.47
C THR A 209 -13.58 -4.77 7.88
N ASP A 210 -14.81 -4.49 8.25
CA ASP A 210 -15.41 -5.07 9.44
C ASP A 210 -15.87 -6.48 9.08
N VAL A 211 -15.32 -7.49 9.75
CA VAL A 211 -15.61 -8.91 9.52
C VAL A 211 -16.30 -9.46 10.75
N SER A 212 -17.46 -10.05 10.57
CA SER A 212 -18.18 -10.80 11.61
C SER A 212 -18.28 -12.28 11.23
N LEU A 213 -18.13 -13.14 12.21
CA LEU A 213 -18.22 -14.60 12.07
C LEU A 213 -19.61 -15.05 12.52
N ASN A 214 -20.36 -15.74 11.68
CA ASN A 214 -21.62 -16.37 12.05
C ASN A 214 -21.30 -17.62 12.88
N ILE A 215 -21.71 -17.61 14.15
CA ILE A 215 -21.47 -18.69 15.13
C ILE A 215 -22.69 -19.58 15.36
N GLU A 216 -23.83 -19.31 14.73
CA GLU A 216 -25.03 -20.13 14.87
C GLU A 216 -25.04 -21.37 13.99
N ALA A 217 -24.39 -21.29 12.81
CA ALA A 217 -24.41 -22.40 11.87
C ALA A 217 -23.84 -23.69 12.49
N PRO A 218 -24.43 -24.86 12.18
CA PRO A 218 -23.95 -26.13 12.73
C PRO A 218 -22.47 -26.38 12.44
N GLY A 219 -21.67 -26.60 13.50
CA GLY A 219 -20.24 -26.83 13.40
C GLY A 219 -19.39 -25.58 13.11
N ALA A 220 -19.99 -24.36 13.03
CA ALA A 220 -19.25 -23.12 12.75
C ALA A 220 -18.14 -22.87 13.79
N ILE A 221 -18.45 -23.03 15.08
CA ILE A 221 -17.47 -22.84 16.15
C ILE A 221 -16.24 -23.76 15.93
N ASP A 222 -16.45 -25.02 15.58
CA ASP A 222 -15.35 -25.97 15.37
C ASP A 222 -14.47 -25.54 14.19
N ARG A 223 -15.08 -25.11 13.08
CA ARG A 223 -14.35 -24.63 11.90
C ARG A 223 -13.59 -23.35 12.17
N ILE A 224 -14.21 -22.39 12.88
CA ILE A 224 -13.55 -21.14 13.27
C ILE A 224 -12.35 -21.44 14.18
N VAL A 225 -12.55 -22.28 15.20
CA VAL A 225 -11.50 -22.66 16.16
C VAL A 225 -10.34 -23.36 15.48
N ALA A 226 -10.59 -24.22 14.48
CA ALA A 226 -9.54 -24.92 13.73
C ALA A 226 -8.58 -23.95 13.00
N GLY A 227 -9.00 -22.72 12.68
CA GLY A 227 -8.15 -21.70 12.11
C GLY A 227 -7.19 -21.01 13.11
N PHE A 228 -7.23 -21.38 14.39
CA PHE A 228 -6.34 -20.83 15.42
C PHE A 228 -5.20 -21.81 15.77
N PRO A 229 -4.06 -21.30 16.31
CA PRO A 229 -3.03 -22.16 16.89
C PRO A 229 -3.60 -23.08 17.98
N ASP A 230 -3.10 -24.31 18.07
CA ASP A 230 -3.67 -25.35 18.95
C ASP A 230 -3.76 -24.91 20.41
N GLU A 231 -2.76 -24.15 20.88
CA GLU A 231 -2.73 -23.60 22.24
C GLU A 231 -3.81 -22.54 22.51
N ALA A 232 -4.27 -21.83 21.48
CA ALA A 232 -5.31 -20.80 21.61
C ALA A 232 -6.73 -21.39 21.48
N GLN A 233 -6.88 -22.54 20.86
CA GLN A 233 -8.20 -23.11 20.54
C GLN A 233 -9.13 -23.29 21.73
N PRO A 234 -8.70 -23.76 22.92
CA PRO A 234 -9.61 -23.90 24.07
C PRO A 234 -10.20 -22.56 24.51
N ALA A 235 -9.40 -21.51 24.57
CA ALA A 235 -9.85 -20.17 24.97
C ALA A 235 -10.81 -19.55 23.94
N ILE A 236 -10.49 -19.66 22.65
CA ILE A 236 -11.35 -19.18 21.56
C ILE A 236 -12.67 -19.93 21.56
N ARG A 237 -12.66 -21.25 21.72
CA ARG A 237 -13.88 -22.07 21.82
C ARG A 237 -14.78 -21.61 22.99
N ALA A 238 -14.20 -21.40 24.16
CA ALA A 238 -14.93 -20.92 25.31
C ALA A 238 -15.56 -19.54 25.06
N GLN A 239 -14.82 -18.62 24.42
CA GLN A 239 -15.32 -17.29 24.08
C GLN A 239 -16.49 -17.36 23.09
N LEU A 240 -16.37 -18.14 22.02
CA LEU A 240 -17.43 -18.31 21.01
C LEU A 240 -18.68 -18.99 21.60
N ALA A 241 -18.47 -20.00 22.45
CA ALA A 241 -19.57 -20.69 23.13
C ALA A 241 -20.31 -19.77 24.13
N ALA A 242 -19.59 -18.90 24.85
CA ALA A 242 -20.17 -17.92 25.75
C ALA A 242 -21.00 -16.87 24.99
N ALA A 243 -20.49 -16.33 23.85
CA ALA A 243 -21.22 -15.41 23.01
C ALA A 243 -22.52 -16.04 22.49
N ARG A 244 -22.45 -17.26 21.95
CA ARG A 244 -23.66 -18.00 21.53
C ARG A 244 -24.62 -18.29 22.68
N GLY A 245 -24.11 -18.61 23.86
CA GLY A 245 -24.92 -18.81 25.07
C GLY A 245 -25.60 -17.53 25.55
N ALA A 246 -25.04 -16.36 25.25
CA ALA A 246 -25.64 -15.05 25.48
C ALA A 246 -26.70 -14.65 24.44
N GLY A 247 -26.87 -15.44 23.40
CA GLY A 247 -27.83 -15.19 22.31
C GLY A 247 -27.21 -14.44 21.10
N ASP A 248 -25.89 -14.26 21.06
CA ASP A 248 -25.24 -13.65 19.91
C ASP A 248 -25.21 -14.65 18.74
N SER A 249 -25.68 -14.21 17.57
CA SER A 249 -25.61 -14.97 16.32
C SER A 249 -24.26 -14.81 15.61
N THR A 250 -23.56 -13.70 15.87
CA THR A 250 -22.30 -13.34 15.25
C THR A 250 -21.30 -12.79 16.27
N ILE A 251 -20.01 -12.90 15.95
CA ILE A 251 -18.94 -12.25 16.69
C ILE A 251 -18.03 -11.49 15.74
N ALA A 252 -17.63 -10.27 16.09
CA ALA A 252 -16.65 -9.54 15.30
C ALA A 252 -15.29 -10.25 15.32
N LEU A 253 -14.66 -10.44 14.17
CA LEU A 253 -13.33 -11.06 14.06
C LEU A 253 -12.30 -10.31 14.92
N THR A 254 -12.43 -8.98 15.01
CA THR A 254 -11.58 -8.15 15.88
C THR A 254 -11.71 -8.49 17.37
N ALA A 255 -12.82 -9.03 17.81
CA ALA A 255 -13.00 -9.46 19.22
C ALA A 255 -12.11 -10.66 19.60
N LEU A 256 -11.63 -11.40 18.58
CA LEU A 256 -10.73 -12.55 18.75
C LEU A 256 -9.25 -12.15 18.65
N MET A 257 -8.96 -10.88 18.32
CA MET A 257 -7.60 -10.38 18.21
C MET A 257 -6.99 -10.06 19.59
N PRO A 258 -5.66 -10.05 19.71
CA PRO A 258 -4.98 -9.54 20.90
C PRO A 258 -5.47 -8.13 21.25
N GLU A 259 -5.53 -7.81 22.53
CA GLU A 259 -6.12 -6.56 23.01
C GLU A 259 -5.57 -5.31 22.31
N TRP A 260 -4.25 -5.22 22.19
CA TRP A 260 -3.65 -4.09 21.50
C TRP A 260 -4.16 -3.95 20.06
N ALA A 261 -4.13 -5.03 19.28
CA ALA A 261 -4.57 -5.02 17.89
C ALA A 261 -6.07 -4.69 17.77
N ARG A 262 -6.88 -5.22 18.68
CA ARG A 262 -8.32 -4.93 18.76
C ARG A 262 -8.60 -3.45 19.02
N LEU A 263 -7.86 -2.82 19.93
CA LEU A 263 -8.02 -1.41 20.27
C LEU A 263 -7.57 -0.48 19.13
N HIS A 264 -6.63 -0.92 18.29
CA HIS A 264 -6.07 -0.12 17.20
C HIS A 264 -6.76 -0.39 15.85
N ALA A 265 -7.51 -1.46 15.69
CA ALA A 265 -8.18 -1.79 14.44
C ALA A 265 -9.13 -0.68 13.98
N GLY A 266 -8.87 -0.10 12.82
CA GLY A 266 -9.65 1.00 12.25
C GLY A 266 -9.33 2.37 12.86
N THR A 267 -8.16 2.55 13.49
CA THR A 267 -7.70 3.82 14.04
C THR A 267 -6.45 4.34 13.34
N PHE A 268 -6.21 5.63 13.42
CA PHE A 268 -4.98 6.26 12.98
C PHE A 268 -3.96 6.34 14.12
N PRO A 269 -2.64 6.21 13.82
CA PRO A 269 -1.61 6.35 14.83
C PRO A 269 -1.60 7.74 15.45
N THR A 270 -1.33 7.80 16.74
CA THR A 270 -0.94 9.04 17.42
C THR A 270 0.43 9.53 16.93
N ALA A 271 0.81 10.76 17.29
CA ALA A 271 2.14 11.29 16.96
C ALA A 271 3.28 10.41 17.53
N SER A 272 3.08 9.83 18.72
CA SER A 272 4.05 8.93 19.36
C SER A 272 4.14 7.55 18.69
N GLU A 273 3.17 7.17 17.87
CA GLU A 273 3.12 5.89 17.15
C GLU A 273 3.38 6.03 15.65
N ALA A 274 3.58 7.26 15.16
CA ALA A 274 3.79 7.53 13.73
C ALA A 274 5.01 6.81 13.13
N TRP A 275 5.98 6.44 13.95
CA TRP A 275 7.16 5.67 13.56
C TRP A 275 6.87 4.19 13.29
N THR A 276 5.74 3.66 13.75
CA THR A 276 5.37 2.25 13.54
C THR A 276 5.09 1.96 12.06
N ASN A 277 5.50 0.79 11.60
CA ASN A 277 5.29 0.32 10.24
C ASN A 277 4.60 -1.06 10.20
N CYS A 278 4.43 -1.62 9.01
CA CYS A 278 3.82 -2.94 8.81
C CYS A 278 4.60 -4.07 9.51
N PHE A 279 5.94 -4.01 9.49
CA PHE A 279 6.80 -5.02 10.11
C PHE A 279 6.65 -5.03 11.64
N TRP A 280 6.69 -3.85 12.25
CA TRP A 280 6.44 -3.72 13.68
C TRP A 280 5.02 -4.15 14.06
N THR A 281 4.02 -3.77 13.26
CA THR A 281 2.62 -4.12 13.49
C THR A 281 2.41 -5.64 13.51
N ALA A 282 3.00 -6.37 12.56
CA ALA A 282 2.91 -7.83 12.50
C ALA A 282 3.53 -8.50 13.74
N LEU A 283 4.66 -7.99 14.23
CA LEU A 283 5.25 -8.50 15.46
C LEU A 283 4.43 -8.17 16.70
N ARG A 284 3.96 -6.91 16.79
CA ARG A 284 3.16 -6.45 17.94
C ARG A 284 1.86 -7.22 18.09
N PHE A 285 1.34 -7.75 17.00
CA PHE A 285 0.17 -8.61 17.04
C PHE A 285 0.44 -9.91 17.81
N ILE A 286 1.64 -10.46 17.69
CA ILE A 286 2.00 -11.76 18.28
C ILE A 286 2.68 -11.59 19.63
N ASP A 287 3.48 -10.53 19.79
CA ASP A 287 4.22 -10.21 21.01
C ASP A 287 3.69 -8.90 21.61
N PRO A 288 3.03 -8.93 22.78
CA PRO A 288 2.55 -7.73 23.44
C PRO A 288 3.65 -6.74 23.83
N GLN A 289 4.92 -7.14 23.86
CA GLN A 289 6.05 -6.29 24.19
C GLN A 289 7.24 -6.56 23.25
N PRO A 290 7.14 -6.20 21.95
CA PRO A 290 8.30 -6.35 21.07
C PRO A 290 9.44 -5.50 21.60
N SER A 291 10.59 -6.14 21.79
CA SER A 291 11.72 -5.62 22.56
C SER A 291 12.42 -4.39 21.96
N ALA A 292 12.05 -3.97 20.75
CA ALA A 292 12.58 -2.75 20.12
C ALA A 292 11.70 -2.28 18.96
N PRO A 293 11.75 -0.98 18.60
CA PRO A 293 11.30 -0.54 17.29
C PRO A 293 12.09 -1.29 16.23
N VAL A 294 11.44 -1.98 15.30
CA VAL A 294 12.10 -2.65 14.17
C VAL A 294 11.86 -1.81 12.92
N PRO A 295 12.70 -0.83 12.65
CA PRO A 295 12.50 0.09 11.53
C PRO A 295 12.95 -0.51 10.20
N ASP A 296 13.86 -1.47 10.21
CA ASP A 296 14.54 -2.02 9.05
C ASP A 296 13.99 -3.39 8.66
N ALA A 297 13.59 -3.54 7.39
CA ALA A 297 13.04 -4.79 6.85
C ALA A 297 14.04 -5.95 6.90
N GLU A 298 15.36 -5.69 6.84
CA GLU A 298 16.39 -6.74 6.88
C GLU A 298 16.60 -7.24 8.32
N VAL A 299 16.68 -6.32 9.29
CA VAL A 299 16.77 -6.68 10.73
C VAL A 299 15.54 -7.45 11.16
N TRP A 300 14.35 -6.99 10.76
CA TRP A 300 13.10 -7.68 10.98
C TRP A 300 13.10 -9.08 10.35
N GLY A 301 13.57 -9.18 9.11
CA GLY A 301 13.65 -10.46 8.40
C GLY A 301 14.54 -11.48 9.07
N ALA A 302 15.73 -11.07 9.52
CA ALA A 302 16.63 -11.95 10.25
C ALA A 302 16.01 -12.47 11.56
N MET A 303 15.23 -11.65 12.25
CA MET A 303 14.51 -12.04 13.45
C MET A 303 13.39 -13.05 13.12
N VAL A 304 12.60 -12.81 12.08
CA VAL A 304 11.53 -13.74 11.65
C VAL A 304 12.13 -15.08 11.24
N GLU A 305 13.20 -15.11 10.48
CA GLU A 305 13.88 -16.36 10.08
C GLU A 305 14.40 -17.17 11.28
N ARG A 306 14.81 -16.48 12.36
CA ARG A 306 15.28 -17.11 13.60
C ARG A 306 14.12 -17.67 14.45
N GLU A 307 13.04 -16.92 14.61
CA GLU A 307 11.97 -17.20 15.57
C GLU A 307 10.74 -17.87 14.96
N PHE A 308 10.65 -17.89 13.65
CA PHE A 308 9.51 -18.43 12.92
C PHE A 308 9.93 -19.56 11.99
N VAL A 309 8.94 -20.34 11.55
CA VAL A 309 9.08 -21.33 10.48
C VAL A 309 8.21 -20.92 9.29
N ARG A 310 8.71 -21.14 8.10
CA ARG A 310 7.93 -20.89 6.88
C ARG A 310 6.85 -21.97 6.75
N VAL A 311 5.61 -21.54 6.52
CA VAL A 311 4.46 -22.41 6.23
C VAL A 311 4.01 -22.22 4.78
N ARG A 312 3.52 -23.28 4.15
CA ARG A 312 3.11 -23.24 2.74
C ARG A 312 1.61 -23.46 2.57
N GLU A 313 0.98 -24.02 3.57
CA GLU A 313 -0.44 -24.38 3.63
C GLU A 313 -0.90 -24.35 5.09
N ASP A 314 -2.19 -24.51 5.34
CA ASP A 314 -2.77 -24.51 6.68
C ASP A 314 -2.43 -23.22 7.44
N TYR A 315 -2.71 -22.07 6.81
CA TYR A 315 -2.47 -20.76 7.42
C TYR A 315 -3.40 -20.57 8.60
N ARG A 316 -2.84 -20.15 9.73
CA ARG A 316 -3.56 -19.99 10.98
C ARG A 316 -3.53 -18.53 11.46
N PHE A 317 -4.50 -18.19 12.27
CA PHE A 317 -4.58 -16.90 12.93
C PHE A 317 -3.27 -16.56 13.64
N GLY A 318 -2.70 -15.39 13.33
CA GLY A 318 -1.41 -14.97 13.85
C GLY A 318 -0.20 -15.30 12.96
N ASP A 319 -0.36 -16.08 11.87
CA ASP A 319 0.72 -16.25 10.91
C ASP A 319 1.06 -14.92 10.24
N ILE A 320 2.34 -14.68 9.97
CA ILE A 320 2.79 -13.46 9.32
C ILE A 320 2.89 -13.69 7.82
N LEU A 321 2.16 -12.90 7.03
CA LEU A 321 2.36 -12.77 5.59
C LEU A 321 3.47 -11.77 5.31
N VAL A 322 4.43 -12.12 4.46
CA VAL A 322 5.49 -11.25 3.94
C VAL A 322 5.36 -11.13 2.43
N LEU A 323 5.29 -9.92 1.93
CA LEU A 323 5.32 -9.62 0.50
C LEU A 323 6.74 -9.27 0.07
N ARG A 324 7.18 -9.84 -1.08
CA ARG A 324 8.47 -9.51 -1.69
C ARG A 324 8.30 -9.02 -3.11
N ASP A 325 9.14 -8.09 -3.52
CA ASP A 325 9.24 -7.65 -4.92
C ASP A 325 10.04 -8.66 -5.79
N ALA A 326 10.16 -8.35 -7.07
CA ALA A 326 10.91 -9.18 -8.03
C ALA A 326 12.42 -9.28 -7.74
N HIS A 327 12.95 -8.43 -6.87
CA HIS A 327 14.34 -8.47 -6.41
C HIS A 327 14.49 -9.21 -5.08
N GLY A 328 13.41 -9.82 -4.57
CA GLY A 328 13.39 -10.53 -3.30
C GLY A 328 13.36 -9.62 -2.06
N ARG A 329 13.27 -8.30 -2.22
CA ARG A 329 13.20 -7.36 -1.10
C ARG A 329 11.84 -7.45 -0.43
N ARG A 330 11.82 -7.45 0.89
CA ARG A 330 10.59 -7.42 1.69
C ARG A 330 9.95 -6.04 1.57
N THR A 331 8.76 -5.99 1.02
CA THR A 331 8.04 -4.73 0.76
C THR A 331 6.91 -4.49 1.76
N HIS A 332 6.39 -5.55 2.37
CA HIS A 332 5.29 -5.44 3.32
C HIS A 332 5.19 -6.68 4.21
N ALA A 333 4.59 -6.48 5.40
CA ALA A 333 4.17 -7.57 6.28
C ALA A 333 2.75 -7.31 6.82
N ALA A 334 2.00 -8.38 7.01
CA ALA A 334 0.66 -8.36 7.59
C ALA A 334 0.44 -9.61 8.43
N THR A 335 -0.51 -9.58 9.36
CA THR A 335 -0.88 -10.76 10.14
C THR A 335 -2.13 -11.40 9.57
N TRP A 336 -2.06 -12.70 9.30
CA TRP A 336 -3.19 -13.49 8.86
C TRP A 336 -4.21 -13.63 10.00
N LEU A 337 -5.45 -13.34 9.70
CA LEU A 337 -6.56 -13.53 10.64
C LEU A 337 -7.29 -14.85 10.32
N LEU A 338 -8.35 -14.78 9.53
CA LEU A 338 -9.11 -15.94 9.04
C LEU A 338 -9.65 -15.65 7.64
N ALA A 339 -9.89 -16.69 6.86
CA ALA A 339 -10.63 -16.62 5.59
C ALA A 339 -10.13 -15.54 4.62
N GLY A 340 -8.80 -15.37 4.51
CA GLY A 340 -8.21 -14.39 3.61
C GLY A 340 -8.19 -12.96 4.12
N TYR A 341 -8.54 -12.71 5.38
CA TYR A 341 -8.43 -11.39 6.01
C TYR A 341 -7.13 -11.24 6.78
N LEU A 342 -6.63 -10.02 6.80
CA LEU A 342 -5.32 -9.65 7.34
C LEU A 342 -5.45 -8.41 8.22
N TYR A 343 -4.66 -8.35 9.28
CA TYR A 343 -4.44 -7.14 10.06
C TYR A 343 -3.13 -6.50 9.64
N THR A 344 -3.16 -5.21 9.32
CA THR A 344 -1.99 -4.53 8.76
C THR A 344 -1.99 -3.03 9.03
N LYS A 345 -0.82 -2.40 8.77
CA LYS A 345 -0.60 -0.97 8.66
C LYS A 345 0.22 -0.70 7.39
N ASP A 346 -0.30 0.07 6.45
CA ASP A 346 0.26 0.16 5.09
C ASP A 346 1.55 0.99 4.95
N GLY A 347 2.24 1.28 6.03
CA GLY A 347 3.52 2.01 6.04
C GLY A 347 3.73 2.80 7.32
N MET A 348 4.77 3.62 7.35
CA MET A 348 5.02 4.57 8.43
C MET A 348 4.15 5.83 8.30
N GLY A 349 4.07 6.59 9.39
CA GLY A 349 3.39 7.88 9.44
C GLY A 349 1.97 7.81 10.00
N SER A 350 1.49 8.96 10.42
CA SER A 350 0.17 9.12 11.06
C SER A 350 -1.01 8.93 10.08
N LEU A 351 -0.77 9.03 8.77
CA LEU A 351 -1.80 8.87 7.74
C LEU A 351 -2.06 7.40 7.35
N MET A 352 -1.35 6.46 7.95
CA MET A 352 -1.47 5.03 7.68
C MET A 352 -2.13 4.33 8.87
N PRO A 353 -3.46 4.12 8.84
CA PRO A 353 -4.18 3.48 9.95
C PRO A 353 -3.86 2.00 10.05
N TRP A 354 -4.10 1.44 11.24
CA TRP A 354 -4.22 0.01 11.40
C TRP A 354 -5.58 -0.45 10.88
N ARG A 355 -5.60 -1.45 10.04
CA ARG A 355 -6.83 -1.89 9.39
C ARG A 355 -6.90 -3.39 9.19
N VAL A 356 -8.10 -3.88 9.07
CA VAL A 356 -8.37 -5.20 8.50
C VAL A 356 -8.61 -5.04 7.00
N ALA A 357 -7.97 -5.89 6.20
CA ALA A 357 -8.10 -5.89 4.76
C ALA A 357 -8.22 -7.33 4.24
N SER A 358 -8.89 -7.54 3.11
CA SER A 358 -8.76 -8.80 2.39
C SER A 358 -7.36 -8.93 1.76
N LEU A 359 -6.93 -10.15 1.47
CA LEU A 359 -5.68 -10.40 0.76
C LEU A 359 -5.66 -9.69 -0.60
N ASP A 360 -6.78 -9.70 -1.32
CA ASP A 360 -6.89 -9.01 -2.61
C ASP A 360 -6.72 -7.49 -2.47
N ASP A 361 -7.37 -6.86 -1.47
CA ASP A 361 -7.20 -5.43 -1.20
C ASP A 361 -5.75 -5.10 -0.84
N LEU A 362 -5.07 -5.97 -0.08
CA LEU A 362 -3.67 -5.80 0.24
C LEU A 362 -2.79 -5.87 -1.01
N LEU A 363 -2.93 -6.93 -1.82
CA LEU A 363 -2.15 -7.12 -3.05
C LEU A 363 -2.35 -5.99 -4.07
N ASN A 364 -3.56 -5.45 -4.16
CA ASN A 364 -3.83 -4.26 -4.98
C ASN A 364 -3.05 -3.02 -4.48
N GLY A 365 -2.78 -2.91 -3.18
CA GLY A 365 -1.94 -1.86 -2.60
C GLY A 365 -0.45 -2.04 -2.90
N PHE A 366 0.00 -3.27 -3.19
CA PHE A 366 1.40 -3.63 -3.43
C PHE A 366 1.58 -4.30 -4.80
N PRO A 367 1.38 -3.57 -5.91
CA PRO A 367 1.35 -4.15 -7.27
C PRO A 367 2.72 -4.65 -7.76
N THR A 368 3.81 -4.36 -7.05
CA THR A 368 5.16 -4.88 -7.36
C THR A 368 5.46 -6.20 -6.66
N THR A 369 4.50 -6.75 -5.92
CA THR A 369 4.65 -8.05 -5.24
C THR A 369 4.86 -9.15 -6.27
N ALA A 370 5.97 -9.88 -6.13
CA ALA A 370 6.31 -11.03 -6.95
C ALA A 370 6.08 -12.35 -6.20
N THR A 371 6.27 -12.35 -4.87
CA THR A 371 6.09 -13.55 -4.04
C THR A 371 5.45 -13.22 -2.69
N MET A 372 4.73 -14.20 -2.16
CA MET A 372 4.15 -14.20 -0.82
C MET A 372 4.77 -15.34 -0.01
N GLU A 373 5.09 -15.05 1.25
CA GLU A 373 5.60 -16.02 2.19
C GLU A 373 4.82 -15.92 3.48
N PHE A 374 4.47 -17.08 4.06
CA PHE A 374 3.81 -17.14 5.35
C PHE A 374 4.76 -17.76 6.39
N TRP A 375 4.72 -17.19 7.60
CA TRP A 375 5.62 -17.52 8.68
C TRP A 375 4.85 -17.72 9.99
N ARG A 376 5.03 -18.85 10.64
CA ARG A 376 4.42 -19.19 11.94
C ARG A 376 5.47 -19.14 13.04
N ARG A 377 5.11 -18.55 14.17
CA ARG A 377 6.00 -18.53 15.34
C ARG A 377 6.33 -19.98 15.77
N ARG A 378 7.61 -20.24 16.07
CA ARG A 378 8.01 -21.51 16.65
C ARG A 378 7.39 -21.67 18.03
N PRO A 379 6.94 -22.88 18.44
CA PRO A 379 6.58 -23.13 19.83
C PRO A 379 7.73 -22.76 20.74
N ALA A 380 7.41 -22.19 21.92
CA ALA A 380 8.41 -21.98 22.95
C ALA A 380 8.96 -23.35 23.38
N SER A 381 10.29 -23.53 23.28
CA SER A 381 11.00 -24.76 23.68
C SER A 381 11.03 -24.89 25.20
#